data_4d702496335bfaf14b5f622da243dfc3
#
_entry.id   4d702496335bfaf14b5f622da243dfc3
#
_cell.length_a   1.000
_cell.length_b   1.000
_cell.length_c   1.000
_cell.angle_alpha   90.00
_cell.angle_beta   90.00
_cell.angle_gamma   90.00
#
_symmetry.space_group_name_H-M   'P 1'
#
loop_
_entity.id
_entity.type
_entity.pdbx_description
1 polymer ?
#
loop_
_entity_poly.entity_id
_entity_poly.type
_entity_poly.pdbx_seq_one_letter_code
_entity_poly.pdbx_strand_id
1 'polypeptide(L)'
;PPHLAAIAPWEACSDWYRDQVCRGGIPSGGFFDELVNMLRVPNGIEDIHAMLDRFPYINEYWDKEKRVAFQNIRVPTYLVASWTSNVHPYGTLRAWNRISSKEKWLRIHNTQEWPDQQTPKYRDELRDFYNHYLRGEDNGWEKTPKVRLSLLDPMGPDVVDLPVEEFPLPDTDYRRLYLNAEEQSLAWEPQTVESSRSYHCRPLNTEPVD
;
A
#
# COMPACT_ATOMS: atom_id res chain seq x y z
N PRO A 1 -5.23 -19.48 -9.94
CA PRO A 1 -4.92 -20.35 -11.08
C PRO A 1 -4.31 -21.67 -10.59
N PRO A 2 -4.61 -22.82 -11.23
CA PRO A 2 -4.20 -24.14 -10.74
C PRO A 2 -2.68 -24.37 -10.72
N HIS A 3 -1.91 -23.57 -11.45
CA HIS A 3 -0.46 -23.68 -11.55
C HIS A 3 0.29 -22.53 -10.87
N LEU A 4 -0.39 -21.73 -10.06
CA LEU A 4 0.26 -20.65 -9.31
C LEU A 4 0.90 -21.24 -8.05
N ALA A 5 2.22 -21.21 -7.96
CA ALA A 5 2.98 -21.82 -6.87
C ALA A 5 3.43 -20.82 -5.80
N ALA A 6 3.73 -19.56 -6.18
CA ALA A 6 4.12 -18.49 -5.26
C ALA A 6 3.85 -17.12 -5.91
N ILE A 7 3.72 -16.06 -5.09
CA ILE A 7 3.61 -14.68 -5.56
C ILE A 7 4.47 -13.74 -4.70
N ALA A 8 5.00 -12.71 -5.33
CA ALA A 8 5.71 -11.63 -4.62
C ALA A 8 5.17 -10.27 -5.10
N PRO A 9 4.02 -9.83 -4.58
CA PRO A 9 3.51 -8.50 -4.86
C PRO A 9 4.45 -7.44 -4.27
N TRP A 10 5.12 -6.71 -5.17
CA TRP A 10 6.03 -5.62 -4.83
C TRP A 10 5.39 -4.32 -5.24
N GLU A 11 5.01 -3.50 -4.26
CA GLU A 11 4.26 -2.26 -4.48
C GLU A 11 2.94 -2.49 -5.24
N ALA A 12 2.10 -3.38 -4.72
CA ALA A 12 0.85 -3.75 -5.36
C ALA A 12 -0.37 -3.05 -4.75
N CYS A 13 -1.40 -2.88 -5.57
CA CYS A 13 -2.71 -2.39 -5.14
C CYS A 13 -3.63 -3.55 -4.82
N SER A 14 -4.56 -3.35 -3.89
CA SER A 14 -5.53 -4.37 -3.51
C SER A 14 -6.99 -4.03 -3.82
N ASP A 15 -7.28 -2.75 -3.98
CA ASP A 15 -8.62 -2.23 -4.26
C ASP A 15 -8.47 -0.94 -5.07
N TRP A 16 -8.65 -1.02 -6.38
CA TRP A 16 -8.42 0.12 -7.26
C TRP A 16 -9.28 1.33 -6.93
N TYR A 17 -10.52 1.11 -6.56
CA TYR A 17 -11.40 2.23 -6.21
C TYR A 17 -10.94 2.94 -4.95
N ARG A 18 -10.77 2.19 -3.85
CA ARG A 18 -10.47 2.78 -2.53
C ARG A 18 -9.01 3.16 -2.35
N ASP A 19 -8.10 2.43 -3.00
CA ASP A 19 -6.66 2.65 -2.81
C ASP A 19 -6.12 3.70 -3.79
N GLN A 20 -6.77 3.87 -4.95
CA GLN A 20 -6.22 4.63 -6.06
C GLN A 20 -7.18 5.69 -6.61
N VAL A 21 -8.31 5.27 -7.17
CA VAL A 21 -9.13 6.10 -8.05
C VAL A 21 -9.98 7.10 -7.27
N CYS A 22 -10.49 6.69 -6.09
CA CYS A 22 -11.44 7.48 -5.31
C CYS A 22 -11.17 7.33 -3.80
N ARG A 23 -9.97 7.69 -3.38
CA ARG A 23 -9.55 7.58 -1.98
C ARG A 23 -10.36 8.51 -1.09
N GLY A 24 -10.98 7.93 -0.04
CA GLY A 24 -11.84 8.69 0.86
C GLY A 24 -13.07 9.32 0.18
N GLY A 25 -13.46 8.84 -0.99
CA GLY A 25 -14.58 9.39 -1.77
C GLY A 25 -14.19 10.57 -2.66
N ILE A 26 -12.90 10.88 -2.77
CA ILE A 26 -12.37 11.98 -3.58
C ILE A 26 -11.74 11.41 -4.86
N PRO A 27 -12.26 11.73 -6.05
CA PRO A 27 -11.66 11.30 -7.30
C PRO A 27 -10.21 11.78 -7.43
N SER A 28 -9.32 10.87 -7.78
CA SER A 28 -7.91 11.17 -7.99
C SER A 28 -7.71 11.54 -9.46
N GLY A 29 -7.57 12.85 -9.75
CA GLY A 29 -7.16 13.33 -11.05
C GLY A 29 -5.65 13.26 -11.29
N GLY A 30 -5.16 13.88 -12.35
CA GLY A 30 -3.74 14.13 -12.63
C GLY A 30 -2.85 12.88 -12.70
N PHE A 31 -2.57 12.25 -11.58
CA PHE A 31 -1.71 11.05 -11.54
C PHE A 31 -2.19 9.92 -12.45
N PHE A 32 -3.51 9.66 -12.49
CA PHE A 32 -4.03 8.62 -13.37
C PHE A 32 -4.00 9.00 -14.84
N ASP A 33 -4.16 10.28 -15.17
CA ASP A 33 -4.01 10.77 -16.53
C ASP A 33 -2.59 10.55 -17.03
N GLU A 34 -1.58 10.84 -16.18
CA GLU A 34 -0.18 10.58 -16.48
C GLU A 34 0.09 9.08 -16.61
N LEU A 35 -0.43 8.27 -15.69
CA LEU A 35 -0.26 6.82 -15.71
C LEU A 35 -0.88 6.19 -16.96
N VAL A 36 -2.10 6.59 -17.32
CA VAL A 36 -2.78 6.15 -18.54
C VAL A 36 -1.98 6.54 -19.78
N ASN A 37 -1.47 7.78 -19.82
CA ASN A 37 -0.64 8.25 -20.94
C ASN A 37 0.68 7.52 -21.04
N MET A 38 1.33 7.23 -19.91
CA MET A 38 2.60 6.51 -19.83
C MET A 38 2.44 5.02 -20.23
N LEU A 39 1.34 4.38 -19.83
CA LEU A 39 1.08 2.97 -20.09
C LEU A 39 0.34 2.72 -21.41
N ARG A 40 0.13 3.76 -22.21
CA ARG A 40 -0.57 3.65 -23.49
C ARG A 40 0.14 2.67 -24.42
N VAL A 41 -0.56 1.63 -24.82
CA VAL A 41 -0.09 0.60 -25.75
C VAL A 41 -0.95 0.58 -27.01
N PRO A 42 -0.44 0.07 -28.17
CA PRO A 42 -1.18 0.05 -29.42
C PRO A 42 -2.58 -0.60 -29.35
N ASN A 43 -2.73 -1.58 -28.48
CA ASN A 43 -4.01 -2.30 -28.29
C ASN A 43 -4.95 -1.61 -27.29
N GLY A 44 -4.60 -0.43 -26.82
CA GLY A 44 -5.36 0.31 -25.82
C GLY A 44 -5.16 -0.19 -24.39
N ILE A 45 -5.61 0.61 -23.46
CA ILE A 45 -5.75 0.28 -22.04
C ILE A 45 -7.15 0.63 -21.59
N GLU A 46 -7.56 0.10 -20.46
CA GLU A 46 -8.82 0.45 -19.85
C GLU A 46 -8.79 1.91 -19.37
N ASP A 47 -9.80 2.69 -19.77
CA ASP A 47 -9.94 4.07 -19.33
C ASP A 47 -10.64 4.10 -17.95
N ILE A 48 -9.84 4.15 -16.92
CA ILE A 48 -10.31 4.13 -15.53
C ILE A 48 -11.10 5.39 -15.19
N HIS A 49 -10.79 6.55 -15.79
CA HIS A 49 -11.56 7.79 -15.58
C HIS A 49 -12.95 7.69 -16.17
N ALA A 50 -13.06 7.23 -17.42
CA ALA A 50 -14.36 6.98 -18.02
C ALA A 50 -15.19 5.96 -17.24
N MET A 51 -14.51 4.96 -16.63
CA MET A 51 -15.19 4.00 -15.76
C MET A 51 -15.61 4.61 -14.43
N LEU A 52 -14.85 5.55 -13.86
CA LEU A 52 -15.27 6.29 -12.67
C LEU A 52 -16.47 7.21 -12.96
N ASP A 53 -16.47 7.89 -14.09
CA ASP A 53 -17.61 8.71 -14.52
C ASP A 53 -18.88 7.86 -14.71
N ARG A 54 -18.72 6.68 -15.30
CA ARG A 54 -19.82 5.74 -15.51
C ARG A 54 -20.30 5.09 -14.21
N PHE A 55 -19.40 4.81 -13.30
CA PHE A 55 -19.64 4.12 -12.03
C PHE A 55 -19.02 4.89 -10.85
N PRO A 56 -19.58 6.06 -10.48
CA PRO A 56 -19.00 6.93 -9.46
C PRO A 56 -19.05 6.34 -8.05
N TYR A 57 -19.85 5.30 -7.86
CA TYR A 57 -19.97 4.59 -6.57
C TYR A 57 -19.54 3.14 -6.70
N ILE A 58 -19.19 2.53 -5.55
CA ILE A 58 -18.87 1.11 -5.48
C ILE A 58 -20.03 0.28 -6.04
N ASN A 59 -19.69 -0.59 -6.96
CA ASN A 59 -20.61 -1.52 -7.61
C ASN A 59 -19.88 -2.82 -7.99
N GLU A 60 -20.53 -3.68 -8.76
CA GLU A 60 -19.98 -4.97 -9.19
C GLU A 60 -18.68 -4.84 -9.97
N TYR A 61 -18.55 -3.84 -10.83
CA TYR A 61 -17.31 -3.58 -11.59
C TYR A 61 -16.13 -3.34 -10.65
N TRP A 62 -16.27 -2.46 -9.66
CA TRP A 62 -15.22 -2.16 -8.71
C TRP A 62 -14.94 -3.31 -7.74
N ASP A 63 -15.99 -3.96 -7.23
CA ASP A 63 -15.83 -4.99 -6.20
C ASP A 63 -15.38 -6.34 -6.77
N LYS A 64 -15.78 -6.73 -7.98
CA LYS A 64 -15.42 -8.03 -8.54
C LYS A 64 -14.19 -7.99 -9.44
N GLU A 65 -14.05 -6.92 -10.23
CA GLU A 65 -13.03 -6.84 -11.27
C GLU A 65 -11.78 -6.10 -10.81
N LYS A 66 -11.95 -5.14 -9.92
CA LYS A 66 -10.88 -4.21 -9.50
C LYS A 66 -10.46 -4.36 -8.04
N ARG A 67 -10.85 -5.44 -7.41
CA ARG A 67 -10.53 -5.74 -6.02
C ARG A 67 -10.00 -7.14 -5.85
N VAL A 68 -8.96 -7.26 -5.02
CA VAL A 68 -8.35 -8.56 -4.72
C VAL A 68 -9.24 -9.38 -3.80
N ALA A 69 -9.51 -10.63 -4.19
CA ALA A 69 -10.20 -11.62 -3.35
C ALA A 69 -9.16 -12.30 -2.43
N PHE A 70 -8.82 -11.65 -1.33
CA PHE A 70 -7.75 -12.06 -0.40
C PHE A 70 -7.87 -13.50 0.10
N GLN A 71 -9.11 -13.97 0.34
CA GLN A 71 -9.38 -15.33 0.81
C GLN A 71 -8.96 -16.42 -0.21
N ASN A 72 -8.74 -16.04 -1.46
CA ASN A 72 -8.30 -16.95 -2.52
C ASN A 72 -6.77 -17.03 -2.65
N ILE A 73 -6.03 -16.15 -1.97
CA ILE A 73 -4.56 -16.16 -1.95
C ILE A 73 -4.11 -17.08 -0.83
N ARG A 74 -3.67 -18.30 -1.22
CA ARG A 74 -3.25 -19.37 -0.30
C ARG A 74 -1.82 -19.84 -0.55
N VAL A 75 -1.23 -19.41 -1.66
CA VAL A 75 0.16 -19.74 -2.03
C VAL A 75 1.14 -18.91 -1.20
N PRO A 76 2.39 -19.39 -1.05
CA PRO A 76 3.45 -18.59 -0.44
C PRO A 76 3.51 -17.17 -1.03
N THR A 77 3.55 -16.18 -0.16
CA THR A 77 3.39 -14.77 -0.57
C THR A 77 4.44 -13.88 0.10
N TYR A 78 5.22 -13.17 -0.70
CA TYR A 78 6.17 -12.16 -0.21
C TYR A 78 5.66 -10.76 -0.58
N LEU A 79 5.16 -10.03 0.41
CA LEU A 79 4.60 -8.69 0.27
C LEU A 79 5.66 -7.64 0.56
N VAL A 80 5.81 -6.68 -0.35
CA VAL A 80 6.74 -5.55 -0.19
C VAL A 80 6.03 -4.25 -0.50
N ALA A 81 6.24 -3.22 0.33
CA ALA A 81 5.80 -1.85 0.08
C ALA A 81 6.71 -0.83 0.77
N SER A 82 6.58 0.43 0.38
CA SER A 82 7.35 1.54 0.93
C SER A 82 6.49 2.46 1.79
N TRP A 83 7.06 2.95 2.90
CA TRP A 83 6.48 4.08 3.65
C TRP A 83 6.46 5.38 2.84
N THR A 84 7.36 5.53 1.86
CA THR A 84 7.48 6.74 1.06
C THR A 84 6.52 6.78 -0.14
N SER A 85 5.87 5.67 -0.46
CA SER A 85 4.83 5.60 -1.49
C SER A 85 3.47 6.01 -0.93
N ASN A 86 2.76 6.88 -1.62
CA ASN A 86 1.37 7.21 -1.28
C ASN A 86 0.35 6.30 -1.99
N VAL A 87 0.81 5.34 -2.77
CA VAL A 87 -0.01 4.52 -3.66
C VAL A 87 -0.22 3.11 -3.12
N HIS A 88 0.83 2.44 -2.66
CA HIS A 88 0.85 1.00 -2.45
C HIS A 88 0.74 0.51 -0.99
N PRO A 89 1.22 1.25 0.05
CA PRO A 89 1.31 0.69 1.41
C PRO A 89 -0.05 0.26 1.96
N TYR A 90 -1.10 1.03 1.73
CA TYR A 90 -2.43 0.72 2.25
C TYR A 90 -2.97 -0.61 1.69
N GLY A 91 -2.85 -0.82 0.38
CA GLY A 91 -3.25 -2.08 -0.27
C GLY A 91 -2.43 -3.28 0.20
N THR A 92 -1.11 -3.10 0.34
CA THR A 92 -0.19 -4.14 0.80
C THR A 92 -0.44 -4.52 2.26
N LEU A 93 -0.61 -3.56 3.17
CA LEU A 93 -0.92 -3.83 4.58
C LEU A 93 -2.30 -4.46 4.76
N ARG A 94 -3.29 -4.05 3.94
CA ARG A 94 -4.59 -4.72 3.90
C ARG A 94 -4.46 -6.17 3.43
N ALA A 95 -3.63 -6.43 2.43
CA ALA A 95 -3.35 -7.78 1.97
C ALA A 95 -2.67 -8.61 3.06
N TRP A 96 -1.64 -8.10 3.73
CA TRP A 96 -0.97 -8.75 4.85
C TRP A 96 -1.96 -9.28 5.89
N ASN A 97 -2.93 -8.46 6.28
CA ASN A 97 -3.91 -8.80 7.31
C ASN A 97 -5.01 -9.77 6.83
N ARG A 98 -5.21 -9.95 5.53
CA ARG A 98 -6.42 -10.62 4.99
C ARG A 98 -6.16 -11.83 4.08
N ILE A 99 -4.97 -11.99 3.53
CA ILE A 99 -4.68 -13.16 2.69
C ILE A 99 -4.70 -14.44 3.52
N SER A 100 -5.17 -15.53 2.90
CA SER A 100 -5.27 -16.85 3.54
C SER A 100 -3.99 -17.66 3.47
N SER A 101 -2.92 -17.13 2.90
CA SER A 101 -1.63 -17.79 2.87
C SER A 101 -1.09 -17.99 4.29
N LYS A 102 -0.64 -19.20 4.60
CA LYS A 102 0.04 -19.53 5.85
C LYS A 102 1.53 -19.19 5.81
N GLU A 103 2.09 -19.17 4.62
CA GLU A 103 3.48 -18.85 4.35
C GLU A 103 3.55 -17.47 3.71
N LYS A 104 3.63 -16.44 4.56
CA LYS A 104 3.67 -15.06 4.11
C LYS A 104 4.76 -14.28 4.81
N TRP A 105 5.35 -13.35 4.07
CA TRP A 105 6.38 -12.41 4.52
C TRP A 105 5.95 -11.00 4.16
N LEU A 106 6.32 -10.06 5.02
CA LEU A 106 6.07 -8.63 4.83
C LEU A 106 7.39 -7.88 4.99
N ARG A 107 7.72 -7.04 4.03
CA ARG A 107 8.80 -6.07 4.15
C ARG A 107 8.28 -4.68 3.81
N ILE A 108 8.44 -3.74 4.74
CA ILE A 108 8.13 -2.33 4.49
C ILE A 108 9.44 -1.56 4.51
N HIS A 109 9.79 -0.98 3.37
CA HIS A 109 11.05 -0.28 3.17
C HIS A 109 10.89 1.25 3.20
N ASN A 110 12.00 1.97 3.11
CA ASN A 110 12.11 3.41 3.33
C ASN A 110 12.49 4.23 2.09
N THR A 111 12.50 3.60 0.92
CA THR A 111 12.87 4.25 -0.35
C THR A 111 11.75 4.15 -1.36
N GLN A 112 11.90 4.75 -2.53
CA GLN A 112 10.96 4.50 -3.62
C GLN A 112 11.07 3.06 -4.14
N GLU A 113 10.00 2.57 -4.72
CA GLU A 113 9.87 1.19 -5.21
C GLU A 113 10.94 0.79 -6.22
N TRP A 114 11.22 1.64 -7.21
CA TRP A 114 12.14 1.31 -8.29
C TRP A 114 13.58 1.11 -7.82
N PRO A 115 14.19 2.03 -7.06
CA PRO A 115 15.53 1.83 -6.51
C PRO A 115 15.60 0.61 -5.59
N ASP A 116 14.59 0.38 -4.77
CA ASP A 116 14.56 -0.74 -3.85
C ASP A 116 14.60 -2.08 -4.61
N GLN A 117 13.70 -2.28 -5.57
CA GLN A 117 13.62 -3.49 -6.37
C GLN A 117 14.91 -3.74 -7.19
N GLN A 118 15.59 -2.68 -7.63
CA GLN A 118 16.83 -2.79 -8.41
C GLN A 118 18.07 -3.01 -7.55
N THR A 119 17.98 -2.84 -6.24
CA THR A 119 19.10 -3.09 -5.33
C THR A 119 19.50 -4.56 -5.36
N PRO A 120 20.79 -4.90 -5.57
CA PRO A 120 21.24 -6.28 -5.69
C PRO A 120 20.79 -7.19 -4.52
N LYS A 121 20.88 -6.69 -3.29
CA LYS A 121 20.43 -7.41 -2.09
C LYS A 121 18.98 -7.90 -2.23
N TYR A 122 18.05 -7.02 -2.60
CA TYR A 122 16.62 -7.35 -2.61
C TYR A 122 16.22 -8.12 -3.87
N ARG A 123 16.92 -7.90 -4.96
CA ARG A 123 16.78 -8.72 -6.16
C ARG A 123 17.24 -10.16 -5.92
N ASP A 124 18.34 -10.33 -5.21
CA ASP A 124 18.85 -11.65 -4.84
C ASP A 124 17.91 -12.34 -3.85
N GLU A 125 17.37 -11.61 -2.87
CA GLU A 125 16.37 -12.10 -1.93
C GLU A 125 15.07 -12.54 -2.65
N LEU A 126 14.59 -11.77 -3.62
CA LEU A 126 13.44 -12.17 -4.43
C LEU A 126 13.71 -13.44 -5.25
N ARG A 127 14.92 -13.58 -5.78
CA ARG A 127 15.37 -14.79 -6.47
C ARG A 127 15.39 -15.99 -5.51
N ASP A 128 15.88 -15.81 -4.30
CA ASP A 128 15.94 -16.89 -3.30
C ASP A 128 14.56 -17.32 -2.85
N PHE A 129 13.60 -16.40 -2.69
CA PHE A 129 12.19 -16.73 -2.47
C PHE A 129 11.63 -17.62 -3.60
N TYR A 130 11.82 -17.23 -4.86
CA TYR A 130 11.32 -18.02 -5.99
C TYR A 130 12.08 -19.32 -6.19
N ASN A 131 13.37 -19.36 -5.95
CA ASN A 131 14.14 -20.61 -6.03
C ASN A 131 13.65 -21.64 -5.00
N HIS A 132 13.37 -21.18 -3.78
CA HIS A 132 12.81 -22.02 -2.73
C HIS A 132 11.46 -22.65 -3.17
N TYR A 133 10.51 -21.82 -3.60
CA TYR A 133 9.14 -22.30 -3.89
C TYR A 133 8.94 -22.87 -5.29
N LEU A 134 9.70 -22.47 -6.29
CA LEU A 134 9.52 -22.93 -7.66
C LEU A 134 10.49 -24.03 -8.07
N ARG A 135 11.66 -24.10 -7.42
CA ARG A 135 12.68 -25.08 -7.72
C ARG A 135 12.92 -26.08 -6.59
N GLY A 136 12.34 -25.81 -5.41
CA GLY A 136 12.55 -26.67 -4.23
C GLY A 136 13.96 -26.57 -3.66
N GLU A 137 14.65 -25.44 -3.87
CA GLU A 137 16.00 -25.24 -3.33
C GLU A 137 15.94 -25.07 -1.82
N ASP A 138 16.76 -25.80 -1.09
CA ASP A 138 17.00 -25.62 0.35
C ASP A 138 18.04 -24.50 0.54
N ASN A 139 17.57 -23.26 0.40
CA ASN A 139 18.40 -22.05 0.48
C ASN A 139 18.21 -21.27 1.81
N GLY A 140 17.44 -21.83 2.75
CA GLY A 140 17.19 -21.24 4.07
C GLY A 140 16.15 -20.12 4.07
N TRP A 141 15.36 -19.95 3.02
CA TRP A 141 14.30 -18.92 2.94
C TRP A 141 13.35 -18.96 4.13
N GLU A 142 13.00 -20.12 4.64
CA GLU A 142 12.12 -20.32 5.78
C GLU A 142 12.63 -19.65 7.08
N LYS A 143 13.93 -19.35 7.17
CA LYS A 143 14.57 -18.63 8.29
C LYS A 143 14.48 -17.12 8.14
N THR A 144 14.04 -16.62 6.99
CA THR A 144 13.85 -15.19 6.78
C THR A 144 12.78 -14.66 7.74
N PRO A 145 13.04 -13.56 8.47
CA PRO A 145 12.05 -12.98 9.38
C PRO A 145 10.74 -12.69 8.66
N LYS A 146 9.63 -13.11 9.26
CA LYS A 146 8.29 -12.98 8.63
C LYS A 146 7.89 -11.55 8.41
N VAL A 147 8.31 -10.64 9.28
CA VAL A 147 8.04 -9.20 9.14
C VAL A 147 9.33 -8.42 9.32
N ARG A 148 9.58 -7.50 8.41
CA ARG A 148 10.69 -6.55 8.48
C ARG A 148 10.16 -5.16 8.17
N LEU A 149 10.45 -4.23 9.07
CA LEU A 149 10.03 -2.84 8.94
C LEU A 149 11.24 -1.93 8.85
N SER A 150 11.20 -0.94 7.98
CA SER A 150 12.12 0.18 8.06
C SER A 150 11.47 1.32 8.85
N LEU A 151 12.24 1.98 9.69
CA LEU A 151 11.81 3.12 10.47
C LEU A 151 12.42 4.37 9.86
N LEU A 152 11.59 5.33 9.49
CA LEU A 152 12.03 6.63 8.99
C LEU A 152 12.42 7.51 10.17
N ASP A 153 13.63 8.05 10.14
CA ASP A 153 14.10 9.01 11.14
C ASP A 153 14.35 10.37 10.49
N PRO A 154 13.48 11.37 10.70
CA PRO A 154 13.66 12.71 10.12
C PRO A 154 14.86 13.46 10.68
N MET A 155 15.47 12.99 11.77
CA MET A 155 16.60 13.64 12.45
C MET A 155 17.90 12.86 12.39
N GLY A 156 17.86 11.64 11.86
CA GLY A 156 19.01 10.73 11.81
C GLY A 156 18.90 9.71 10.66
N PRO A 157 19.76 8.71 10.64
CA PRO A 157 19.69 7.65 9.65
C PRO A 157 18.51 6.71 9.93
N ASP A 158 17.82 6.31 8.88
CA ASP A 158 16.75 5.32 8.95
C ASP A 158 17.28 3.98 9.50
N VAL A 159 16.42 3.28 10.24
CA VAL A 159 16.64 1.87 10.55
C VAL A 159 16.04 1.03 9.44
N VAL A 160 16.82 0.20 8.78
CA VAL A 160 16.39 -0.56 7.60
C VAL A 160 16.25 -2.04 7.92
N ASP A 161 15.14 -2.64 7.44
CA ASP A 161 14.85 -4.08 7.56
C ASP A 161 14.85 -4.61 9.01
N LEU A 162 14.39 -3.81 9.98
CA LEU A 162 14.26 -4.25 11.37
C LEU A 162 13.32 -5.45 11.44
N PRO A 163 13.80 -6.63 11.88
CA PRO A 163 12.93 -7.77 12.08
C PRO A 163 12.02 -7.54 13.29
N VAL A 164 10.73 -7.81 13.12
CA VAL A 164 9.73 -7.75 14.18
C VAL A 164 8.90 -9.03 14.18
N GLU A 165 8.26 -9.33 15.29
CA GLU A 165 7.51 -10.57 15.45
C GLU A 165 6.28 -10.61 14.55
N GLU A 166 5.50 -9.52 14.54
CA GLU A 166 4.31 -9.38 13.70
C GLU A 166 4.00 -7.91 13.38
N PHE A 167 3.03 -7.68 12.51
CA PHE A 167 2.51 -6.35 12.20
C PHE A 167 0.97 -6.38 12.08
N PRO A 168 0.21 -5.46 12.77
CA PRO A 168 0.72 -4.45 13.71
C PRO A 168 1.51 -5.04 14.86
N LEU A 169 2.39 -4.24 15.49
CA LEU A 169 3.16 -4.71 16.64
C LEU A 169 2.22 -5.14 17.78
N PRO A 170 2.54 -6.22 18.53
CA PRO A 170 1.63 -6.77 19.54
C PRO A 170 1.23 -5.78 20.65
N ASP A 171 2.16 -4.89 20.99
CA ASP A 171 1.99 -3.87 22.04
C ASP A 171 1.55 -2.50 21.51
N THR A 172 1.00 -2.45 20.29
CA THR A 172 0.48 -1.21 19.70
C THR A 172 -0.69 -0.67 20.51
N ASP A 173 -0.51 0.53 21.07
CA ASP A 173 -1.56 1.26 21.79
C ASP A 173 -2.28 2.24 20.85
N TYR A 174 -3.50 1.87 20.44
CA TYR A 174 -4.36 2.69 19.59
C TYR A 174 -5.13 3.70 20.43
N ARG A 175 -4.73 4.98 20.39
CA ARG A 175 -5.36 6.07 21.12
C ARG A 175 -6.19 6.96 20.21
N ARG A 176 -7.28 7.50 20.74
CA ARG A 176 -8.10 8.47 20.05
C ARG A 176 -7.64 9.87 20.39
N LEU A 177 -7.52 10.71 19.36
CA LEU A 177 -7.40 12.15 19.50
C LEU A 177 -8.67 12.79 18.92
N TYR A 178 -9.24 13.70 19.66
CA TYR A 178 -10.49 14.37 19.31
C TYR A 178 -10.20 15.76 18.77
N LEU A 179 -10.89 16.15 17.70
CA LEU A 179 -10.82 17.47 17.14
C LEU A 179 -11.48 18.47 18.09
N ASN A 180 -10.77 19.54 18.43
CA ASN A 180 -11.30 20.70 19.14
C ASN A 180 -11.31 21.89 18.18
N ALA A 181 -12.49 22.23 17.65
CA ALA A 181 -12.63 23.30 16.68
C ALA A 181 -12.48 24.69 17.31
N GLU A 182 -12.83 24.85 18.57
CA GLU A 182 -12.70 26.12 19.29
C GLU A 182 -11.24 26.49 19.50
N GLU A 183 -10.45 25.57 20.03
CA GLU A 183 -9.03 25.78 20.31
C GLU A 183 -8.11 25.50 19.11
N GLN A 184 -8.66 24.97 18.00
CA GLN A 184 -7.89 24.52 16.83
C GLN A 184 -6.78 23.52 17.19
N SER A 185 -7.09 22.60 18.07
CA SER A 185 -6.16 21.62 18.65
C SER A 185 -6.68 20.20 18.54
N LEU A 186 -5.83 19.25 18.91
CA LEU A 186 -6.23 17.88 19.20
C LEU A 186 -6.24 17.66 20.69
N ALA A 187 -7.31 17.07 21.21
CA ALA A 187 -7.48 16.78 22.62
C ALA A 187 -7.53 15.27 22.89
N TRP A 188 -7.06 14.86 24.04
CA TRP A 188 -7.18 13.46 24.49
C TRP A 188 -8.58 13.08 24.95
N GLU A 189 -9.37 14.07 25.35
CA GLU A 189 -10.75 13.86 25.80
C GLU A 189 -11.76 14.33 24.75
N PRO A 190 -12.91 13.66 24.63
CA PRO A 190 -13.96 14.08 23.73
C PRO A 190 -14.51 15.44 24.15
N GLN A 191 -14.81 16.29 23.17
CA GLN A 191 -15.43 17.59 23.43
C GLN A 191 -16.89 17.38 23.88
N THR A 192 -17.30 18.08 24.92
CA THR A 192 -18.67 18.01 25.49
C THR A 192 -19.63 18.98 24.81
N VAL A 193 -19.09 19.98 24.10
CA VAL A 193 -19.85 21.00 23.38
C VAL A 193 -19.56 20.88 21.89
N GLU A 194 -20.61 20.87 21.09
CA GLU A 194 -20.48 20.88 19.64
C GLU A 194 -19.92 22.23 19.19
N SER A 195 -18.85 22.18 18.40
CA SER A 195 -18.21 23.38 17.85
C SER A 195 -17.80 23.13 16.38
N SER A 196 -17.73 24.18 15.61
CA SER A 196 -17.35 24.12 14.21
C SER A 196 -16.34 25.19 13.83
N ARG A 197 -15.51 24.88 12.86
CA ARG A 197 -14.56 25.81 12.25
C ARG A 197 -14.58 25.66 10.74
N SER A 198 -14.60 26.76 10.05
CA SER A 198 -14.50 26.78 8.59
C SER A 198 -13.10 27.19 8.15
N TYR A 199 -12.63 26.62 7.07
CA TYR A 199 -11.40 27.02 6.39
C TYR A 199 -11.66 27.18 4.89
N HIS A 200 -10.90 28.06 4.25
CA HIS A 200 -10.95 28.20 2.81
C HIS A 200 -9.93 27.25 2.18
N CYS A 201 -10.43 26.32 1.37
CA CYS A 201 -9.56 25.57 0.46
C CYS A 201 -8.99 26.56 -0.57
N ARG A 202 -7.69 26.82 -0.51
CA ARG A 202 -7.03 27.49 -1.64
C ARG A 202 -6.94 26.46 -2.77
N PRO A 203 -7.31 26.83 -4.01
CA PRO A 203 -6.93 26.01 -5.15
C PRO A 203 -5.40 25.84 -5.11
N LEU A 204 -4.92 24.65 -5.43
CA LEU A 204 -3.50 24.43 -5.62
C LEU A 204 -3.02 25.50 -6.59
N ASN A 205 -2.19 26.42 -6.10
CA ASN A 205 -1.55 27.39 -6.97
C ASN A 205 -0.73 26.57 -7.97
N THR A 206 -1.10 26.65 -9.21
CA THR A 206 -0.37 26.06 -10.35
C THR A 206 0.87 26.89 -10.70
N GLU A 207 1.21 27.87 -9.90
CA GLU A 207 2.45 28.64 -10.07
C GLU A 207 3.62 27.78 -9.61
N PRO A 208 4.66 27.62 -10.45
CA PRO A 208 5.90 26.95 -10.04
C PRO A 208 6.45 27.69 -8.80
N VAL A 209 6.89 26.94 -7.82
CA VAL A 209 7.69 27.47 -6.73
C VAL A 209 9.10 27.69 -7.31
N ASP A 210 9.50 28.95 -7.47
CA ASP A 210 10.84 29.36 -7.89
C ASP A 210 11.92 28.85 -6.91
#